data_6e6aa1df5531b734ba3367e51fe05416
#
_entry.id   6e6aa1df5531b734ba3367e51fe05416
#
_cell.length_a   1.000
_cell.length_b   1.000
_cell.length_c   1.000
_cell.angle_alpha   90.00
_cell.angle_beta   90.00
_cell.angle_gamma   90.00
#
_symmetry.space_group_name_H-M   'P 1'
#
loop_
_entity.id
_entity.type
_entity.pdbx_description
1 polymer ?
#
loop_
_entity_poly.entity_id
_entity_poly.type
_entity_poly.pdbx_seq_one_letter_code
_entity_poly.pdbx_strand_id
1 'polypeptide(L)'
;MMCQLFPYAERVTRWLEPEQQRAWRAYVRMQGELNAHLSRQMSVDSDISMADFAVLVQLTDTPDERVRVLELARSLHWEKSRISHHVARMEKRGLVRRESCGSDGRGSFVVLTDLGRSAIEAAAPSHAEMVQKLVFDQITPAEVGALREISEKIFARLTTGECAAVVAGCDADDAVEVVPQEGGCPEA
;
A
#
# COMPACT_ATOMS: atom_id res chain seq x y z
N MET A 1 -23.42 -2.90 -45.30
CA MET A 1 -22.21 -2.23 -44.77
C MET A 1 -21.86 -2.95 -43.49
N MET A 2 -20.89 -3.86 -43.55
CA MET A 2 -20.58 -4.85 -42.52
C MET A 2 -19.73 -4.21 -41.44
N CYS A 3 -20.23 -4.27 -40.19
CA CYS A 3 -19.49 -3.98 -38.98
C CYS A 3 -18.39 -5.04 -38.82
N GLN A 4 -17.14 -4.67 -39.00
CA GLN A 4 -16.01 -5.55 -38.72
C GLN A 4 -15.92 -5.77 -37.22
N LEU A 5 -16.36 -6.96 -36.78
CA LEU A 5 -16.09 -7.48 -35.44
C LEU A 5 -14.58 -7.57 -35.24
N PHE A 6 -14.09 -6.93 -34.22
CA PHE A 6 -12.74 -7.12 -33.69
C PHE A 6 -12.49 -8.62 -33.44
N PRO A 7 -11.37 -9.18 -33.91
CA PRO A 7 -11.01 -10.53 -33.55
C PRO A 7 -10.65 -10.54 -32.07
N TYR A 8 -11.60 -10.92 -31.23
CA TYR A 8 -11.30 -11.32 -29.86
C TYR A 8 -10.48 -12.61 -29.99
N ALA A 9 -9.17 -12.47 -29.98
CA ALA A 9 -8.29 -13.62 -29.86
C ALA A 9 -8.73 -14.35 -28.60
N GLU A 10 -9.24 -15.57 -28.74
CA GLU A 10 -9.61 -16.46 -27.65
C GLU A 10 -8.36 -16.66 -26.78
N ARG A 11 -8.19 -15.83 -25.74
CA ARG A 11 -7.22 -16.08 -24.70
C ARG A 11 -7.72 -17.32 -23.98
N VAL A 12 -7.12 -18.45 -24.27
CA VAL A 12 -7.33 -19.68 -23.49
C VAL A 12 -6.99 -19.34 -22.05
N THR A 13 -8.01 -19.19 -21.23
CA THR A 13 -7.83 -18.92 -19.79
C THR A 13 -7.13 -20.10 -19.17
N ARG A 14 -5.91 -19.89 -18.68
CA ARG A 14 -5.19 -20.89 -17.90
C ARG A 14 -5.72 -20.90 -16.47
N TRP A 15 -6.61 -21.82 -16.17
CA TRP A 15 -7.13 -22.02 -14.83
C TRP A 15 -6.06 -22.60 -13.90
N LEU A 16 -6.23 -22.32 -12.59
CA LEU A 16 -5.37 -22.93 -11.57
C LEU A 16 -5.65 -24.43 -11.47
N GLU A 17 -4.59 -25.21 -11.38
CA GLU A 17 -4.67 -26.62 -11.05
C GLU A 17 -5.26 -26.83 -9.63
N PRO A 18 -5.90 -27.97 -9.34
CA PRO A 18 -6.57 -28.19 -8.06
C PRO A 18 -5.69 -27.92 -6.83
N GLU A 19 -4.41 -28.27 -6.87
CA GLU A 19 -3.48 -27.99 -5.78
C GLU A 19 -3.16 -26.51 -5.66
N GLN A 20 -2.90 -25.84 -6.78
CA GLN A 20 -2.67 -24.39 -6.81
C GLN A 20 -3.89 -23.63 -6.27
N GLN A 21 -5.10 -24.09 -6.58
CA GLN A 21 -6.33 -23.48 -6.08
C GLN A 21 -6.48 -23.67 -4.57
N ARG A 22 -6.12 -24.85 -4.02
CA ARG A 22 -6.11 -25.09 -2.58
C ARG A 22 -5.12 -24.17 -1.87
N ALA A 23 -3.89 -24.11 -2.38
CA ALA A 23 -2.83 -23.27 -1.83
C ALA A 23 -3.22 -21.79 -1.86
N TRP A 24 -3.75 -21.30 -3.00
CA TRP A 24 -4.20 -19.92 -3.13
C TRP A 24 -5.31 -19.56 -2.12
N ARG A 25 -6.32 -20.41 -1.98
CA ARG A 25 -7.42 -20.19 -1.01
C ARG A 25 -6.92 -20.20 0.43
N ALA A 26 -6.01 -21.10 0.77
CA ALA A 26 -5.38 -21.15 2.10
C ALA A 26 -4.61 -19.87 2.40
N TYR A 27 -3.79 -19.40 1.44
CA TYR A 27 -3.04 -18.14 1.56
C TYR A 27 -3.96 -16.94 1.78
N VAL A 28 -4.97 -16.74 0.92
CA VAL A 28 -5.90 -15.59 1.03
C VAL A 28 -6.65 -15.60 2.35
N ARG A 29 -7.13 -16.77 2.78
CA ARG A 29 -7.81 -16.92 4.07
C ARG A 29 -6.88 -16.59 5.24
N MET A 30 -5.69 -17.16 5.25
CA MET A 30 -4.68 -16.91 6.30
C MET A 30 -4.33 -15.43 6.37
N GLN A 31 -4.07 -14.77 5.23
CA GLN A 31 -3.74 -13.35 5.18
C GLN A 31 -4.87 -12.47 5.75
N GLY A 32 -6.12 -12.78 5.42
CA GLY A 32 -7.28 -12.05 5.94
C GLY A 32 -7.42 -12.16 7.45
N GLU A 33 -7.32 -13.37 8.01
CA GLU A 33 -7.41 -13.62 9.45
C GLU A 33 -6.23 -13.00 10.21
N LEU A 34 -5.00 -13.15 9.70
CA LEU A 34 -3.80 -12.57 10.31
C LEU A 34 -3.93 -11.04 10.41
N ASN A 35 -4.28 -10.37 9.31
CA ASN A 35 -4.47 -8.92 9.29
C ASN A 35 -5.56 -8.47 10.27
N ALA A 36 -6.66 -9.22 10.36
CA ALA A 36 -7.75 -8.92 11.30
C ALA A 36 -7.30 -9.06 12.76
N HIS A 37 -6.52 -10.10 13.11
CA HIS A 37 -5.98 -10.29 14.46
C HIS A 37 -4.97 -9.20 14.84
N LEU A 38 -3.99 -8.92 13.98
CA LEU A 38 -2.99 -7.87 14.23
C LEU A 38 -3.65 -6.49 14.37
N SER A 39 -4.67 -6.18 13.55
CA SER A 39 -5.38 -4.90 13.64
C SER A 39 -6.19 -4.76 14.94
N ARG A 40 -6.85 -5.83 15.37
CA ARG A 40 -7.57 -5.84 16.67
C ARG A 40 -6.61 -5.67 17.83
N GLN A 41 -5.50 -6.41 17.84
CA GLN A 41 -4.51 -6.33 18.89
C GLN A 41 -3.91 -4.93 18.99
N MET A 42 -3.50 -4.35 17.87
CA MET A 42 -2.98 -2.99 17.82
C MET A 42 -3.97 -1.98 18.43
N SER A 43 -5.25 -2.11 18.12
CA SER A 43 -6.30 -1.22 18.65
C SER A 43 -6.59 -1.41 20.14
N VAL A 44 -6.22 -2.55 20.73
CA VAL A 44 -6.40 -2.84 22.18
C VAL A 44 -5.18 -2.38 22.96
N ASP A 45 -3.98 -2.62 22.43
CA ASP A 45 -2.74 -2.44 23.17
C ASP A 45 -2.11 -1.06 22.99
N SER A 46 -2.59 -0.27 22.01
CA SER A 46 -1.99 1.01 21.67
C SER A 46 -3.01 2.06 21.23
N ASP A 47 -2.62 3.33 21.32
CA ASP A 47 -3.40 4.47 20.83
C ASP A 47 -3.26 4.69 19.31
N ILE A 48 -2.56 3.79 18.59
CA ILE A 48 -2.37 3.88 17.15
C ILE A 48 -3.05 2.73 16.43
N SER A 49 -3.52 3.00 15.22
CA SER A 49 -4.06 1.97 14.34
C SER A 49 -2.94 1.22 13.61
N MET A 50 -3.23 0.03 13.06
CA MET A 50 -2.31 -0.69 12.18
C MET A 50 -1.88 0.16 10.96
N ALA A 51 -2.75 1.04 10.48
CA ALA A 51 -2.42 1.97 9.40
C ALA A 51 -1.44 3.07 9.86
N ASP A 52 -1.60 3.60 11.08
CA ASP A 52 -0.63 4.54 11.67
C ASP A 52 0.72 3.83 11.87
N PHE A 53 0.69 2.61 12.42
CA PHE A 53 1.89 1.80 12.63
C PHE A 53 2.65 1.57 11.32
N ALA A 54 1.98 1.21 10.23
CA ALA A 54 2.61 1.02 8.93
C ALA A 54 3.29 2.30 8.40
N VAL A 55 2.68 3.48 8.61
CA VAL A 55 3.29 4.77 8.25
C VAL A 55 4.52 5.05 9.13
N LEU A 56 4.41 4.83 10.44
CA LEU A 56 5.51 5.09 11.38
C LEU A 56 6.71 4.17 11.11
N VAL A 57 6.49 2.89 10.77
CA VAL A 57 7.56 1.96 10.36
C VAL A 57 8.31 2.51 9.14
N GLN A 58 7.60 2.98 8.10
CA GLN A 58 8.26 3.55 6.93
C GLN A 58 9.11 4.78 7.25
N LEU A 59 8.72 5.57 8.24
CA LEU A 59 9.49 6.73 8.68
C LEU A 59 10.71 6.31 9.51
N THR A 60 10.58 5.35 10.42
CA THR A 60 11.70 4.87 11.25
C THR A 60 12.75 4.11 10.45
N ASP A 61 12.37 3.45 9.34
CA ASP A 61 13.30 2.75 8.44
C ASP A 61 14.10 3.70 7.53
N THR A 62 13.75 4.99 7.53
CA THR A 62 14.43 6.00 6.70
C THR A 62 15.47 6.76 7.54
N PRO A 63 16.73 6.94 7.07
CA PRO A 63 17.81 7.56 7.85
C PRO A 63 17.46 8.95 8.42
N ASP A 64 16.73 9.76 7.65
CA ASP A 64 16.36 11.13 8.04
C ASP A 64 14.96 11.18 8.68
N GLU A 65 14.30 10.04 8.89
CA GLU A 65 12.95 9.94 9.46
C GLU A 65 11.91 10.81 8.74
N ARG A 66 12.14 11.00 7.45
CA ARG A 66 11.31 11.82 6.56
C ARG A 66 11.16 11.17 5.20
N VAL A 67 9.93 11.12 4.71
CA VAL A 67 9.61 10.50 3.42
C VAL A 67 8.66 11.43 2.65
N ARG A 68 8.80 11.51 1.34
CA ARG A 68 7.84 12.24 0.50
C ARG A 68 6.48 11.54 0.54
N VAL A 69 5.39 12.32 0.61
CA VAL A 69 4.01 11.76 0.64
C VAL A 69 3.79 10.78 -0.51
N LEU A 70 4.30 11.08 -1.71
CA LEU A 70 4.15 10.20 -2.87
C LEU A 70 4.96 8.90 -2.74
N GLU A 71 6.16 8.96 -2.19
CA GLU A 71 6.98 7.78 -1.91
C GLU A 71 6.33 6.90 -0.85
N LEU A 72 5.79 7.52 0.19
CA LEU A 72 5.04 6.82 1.24
C LEU A 72 3.78 6.14 0.68
N ALA A 73 3.06 6.79 -0.25
CA ALA A 73 1.93 6.18 -0.94
C ALA A 73 2.36 4.93 -1.74
N ARG A 74 3.48 5.01 -2.46
CA ARG A 74 4.03 3.89 -3.25
C ARG A 74 4.48 2.74 -2.37
N SER A 75 5.24 3.01 -1.29
CA SER A 75 5.75 1.97 -0.39
C SER A 75 4.64 1.22 0.33
N LEU A 76 3.55 1.92 0.70
CA LEU A 76 2.39 1.34 1.36
C LEU A 76 1.34 0.79 0.37
N HIS A 77 1.54 0.95 -0.94
CA HIS A 77 0.55 0.62 -1.98
C HIS A 77 -0.82 1.25 -1.71
N TRP A 78 -0.82 2.54 -1.31
CA TRP A 78 -2.03 3.30 -1.05
C TRP A 78 -2.25 4.37 -2.10
N GLU A 79 -3.51 4.65 -2.40
CA GLU A 79 -3.91 5.78 -3.22
C GLU A 79 -3.43 7.10 -2.62
N LYS A 80 -3.03 8.04 -3.48
CA LYS A 80 -2.53 9.38 -3.06
C LYS A 80 -3.54 10.12 -2.18
N SER A 81 -4.83 10.02 -2.48
CA SER A 81 -5.90 10.59 -1.66
C SER A 81 -5.95 9.97 -0.27
N ARG A 82 -5.89 8.64 -0.19
CA ARG A 82 -5.90 7.88 1.06
C ARG A 82 -4.75 8.29 1.97
N ILE A 83 -3.51 8.27 1.45
CA ILE A 83 -2.33 8.63 2.27
C ILE A 83 -2.39 10.09 2.72
N SER A 84 -2.84 11.02 1.86
CA SER A 84 -2.96 12.44 2.21
C SER A 84 -3.94 12.67 3.36
N HIS A 85 -5.11 12.02 3.34
CA HIS A 85 -6.09 12.09 4.41
C HIS A 85 -5.59 11.41 5.69
N HIS A 86 -4.89 10.28 5.57
CA HIS A 86 -4.37 9.55 6.71
C HIS A 86 -3.29 10.35 7.44
N VAL A 87 -2.31 10.86 6.71
CA VAL A 87 -1.24 11.72 7.24
C VAL A 87 -1.81 12.98 7.90
N ALA A 88 -2.86 13.60 7.32
CA ALA A 88 -3.51 14.75 7.94
C ALA A 88 -4.15 14.42 9.31
N ARG A 89 -4.69 13.20 9.48
CA ARG A 89 -5.20 12.74 10.79
C ARG A 89 -4.06 12.47 11.79
N MET A 90 -2.97 11.86 11.32
CA MET A 90 -1.79 11.62 12.16
C MET A 90 -1.14 12.93 12.61
N GLU A 91 -1.08 13.93 11.72
CA GLU A 91 -0.57 15.28 12.02
C GLU A 91 -1.42 15.99 13.08
N LYS A 92 -2.75 15.90 12.99
CA LYS A 92 -3.66 16.43 14.02
C LYS A 92 -3.45 15.78 15.40
N ARG A 93 -2.99 14.54 15.43
CA ARG A 93 -2.65 13.79 16.64
C ARG A 93 -1.20 14.01 17.09
N GLY A 94 -0.43 14.76 16.32
CA GLY A 94 0.97 15.07 16.62
C GLY A 94 1.97 13.93 16.38
N LEU A 95 1.54 12.84 15.72
CA LEU A 95 2.42 11.68 15.45
C LEU A 95 3.44 11.96 14.35
N VAL A 96 3.07 12.81 13.41
CA VAL A 96 3.90 13.26 12.29
C VAL A 96 3.70 14.75 12.07
N ARG A 97 4.60 15.38 11.33
CA ARG A 97 4.43 16.75 10.82
C ARG A 97 4.69 16.79 9.32
N ARG A 98 4.13 17.76 8.64
CA ARG A 98 4.41 18.01 7.24
C ARG A 98 5.41 19.15 7.08
N GLU A 99 6.36 18.96 6.18
CA GLU A 99 7.28 19.98 5.74
C GLU A 99 7.10 20.23 4.25
N SER A 100 6.98 21.51 3.86
CA SER A 100 6.96 21.87 2.45
C SER A 100 8.34 21.72 1.82
N CYS A 101 8.40 21.27 0.57
CA CYS A 101 9.65 21.26 -0.19
C CYS A 101 9.96 22.69 -0.64
N GLY A 102 11.06 23.28 -0.15
CA GLY A 102 11.36 24.71 -0.29
C GLY A 102 11.71 25.18 -1.70
N SER A 103 11.86 24.32 -2.71
CA SER A 103 12.40 24.72 -4.02
C SER A 103 11.37 24.77 -5.15
N ASP A 104 10.22 24.08 -5.10
CA ASP A 104 9.27 24.08 -6.20
C ASP A 104 7.77 23.93 -5.80
N GLY A 105 7.46 23.92 -4.51
CA GLY A 105 6.07 23.91 -4.04
C GLY A 105 5.26 22.64 -4.36
N ARG A 106 5.85 21.67 -5.05
CA ARG A 106 5.13 20.51 -5.59
C ARG A 106 5.31 19.23 -4.79
N GLY A 107 5.55 19.30 -3.49
CA GLY A 107 5.64 18.12 -2.65
C GLY A 107 5.75 18.46 -1.18
N SER A 108 5.26 17.59 -0.33
CA SER A 108 5.47 17.67 1.11
C SER A 108 6.16 16.40 1.60
N PHE A 109 7.03 16.59 2.58
CA PHE A 109 7.58 15.49 3.36
C PHE A 109 6.67 15.22 4.55
N VAL A 110 6.59 13.96 4.93
CA VAL A 110 6.08 13.53 6.22
C VAL A 110 7.30 13.25 7.09
N VAL A 111 7.33 13.82 8.27
CA VAL A 111 8.46 13.74 9.20
C VAL A 111 7.96 13.16 10.51
N LEU A 112 8.69 12.23 11.06
CA LEU A 112 8.41 11.65 12.38
C LEU A 112 8.56 12.70 13.46
N THR A 113 7.70 12.68 14.46
CA THR A 113 7.82 13.50 15.68
C THR A 113 8.29 12.65 16.85
N ASP A 114 8.71 13.27 17.94
CA ASP A 114 9.06 12.56 19.19
C ASP A 114 7.85 11.78 19.74
N LEU A 115 6.64 12.32 19.60
CA LEU A 115 5.41 11.64 19.98
C LEU A 115 5.15 10.42 19.09
N GLY A 116 5.36 10.54 17.77
CA GLY A 116 5.24 9.43 16.84
C GLY A 116 6.25 8.34 17.10
N ARG A 117 7.50 8.71 17.45
CA ARG A 117 8.53 7.78 17.85
C ARG A 117 8.15 7.03 19.12
N SER A 118 7.76 7.74 20.17
CA SER A 118 7.31 7.11 21.40
C SER A 118 6.13 6.16 21.19
N ALA A 119 5.21 6.52 20.30
CA ALA A 119 4.04 5.71 19.98
C ALA A 119 4.43 4.39 19.29
N ILE A 120 5.35 4.42 18.32
CA ILE A 120 5.79 3.19 17.64
C ILE A 120 6.66 2.33 18.56
N GLU A 121 7.54 2.92 19.36
CA GLU A 121 8.37 2.20 20.33
C GLU A 121 7.52 1.47 21.39
N ALA A 122 6.41 2.08 21.81
CA ALA A 122 5.47 1.44 22.73
C ALA A 122 4.67 0.31 22.08
N ALA A 123 4.30 0.45 20.79
CA ALA A 123 3.47 -0.53 20.09
C ALA A 123 4.26 -1.71 19.50
N ALA A 124 5.51 -1.50 19.11
CA ALA A 124 6.32 -2.50 18.41
C ALA A 124 6.54 -3.81 19.17
N PRO A 125 6.79 -3.83 20.50
CA PRO A 125 6.98 -5.08 21.24
C PRO A 125 5.74 -6.00 21.19
N SER A 126 4.56 -5.46 21.46
CA SER A 126 3.29 -6.23 21.41
C SER A 126 2.99 -6.74 20.01
N HIS A 127 3.25 -5.92 18.99
CA HIS A 127 3.12 -6.34 17.60
C HIS A 127 4.07 -7.50 17.25
N ALA A 128 5.35 -7.39 17.63
CA ALA A 128 6.34 -8.42 17.39
C ALA A 128 5.99 -9.74 18.08
N GLU A 129 5.56 -9.68 19.36
CA GLU A 129 5.10 -10.85 20.12
C GLU A 129 3.91 -11.53 19.44
N MET A 130 2.95 -10.75 18.95
CA MET A 130 1.78 -11.29 18.24
C MET A 130 2.17 -11.95 16.93
N VAL A 131 3.06 -11.37 16.15
CA VAL A 131 3.60 -11.98 14.92
C VAL A 131 4.35 -13.26 15.25
N GLN A 132 5.19 -13.25 16.29
CA GLN A 132 5.88 -14.45 16.75
C GLN A 132 4.90 -15.56 17.08
N LYS A 133 3.90 -15.28 17.91
CA LYS A 133 2.90 -16.25 18.39
C LYS A 133 1.98 -16.79 17.27
N LEU A 134 1.52 -15.92 16.38
CA LEU A 134 0.57 -16.32 15.34
C LEU A 134 1.21 -16.95 14.12
N VAL A 135 2.48 -16.65 13.84
CA VAL A 135 3.17 -17.12 12.64
C VAL A 135 4.37 -18.00 12.99
N PHE A 136 5.39 -17.45 13.62
CA PHE A 136 6.68 -18.13 13.72
C PHE A 136 6.71 -19.28 14.72
N ASP A 137 5.89 -19.24 15.77
CA ASP A 137 5.73 -20.38 16.70
C ASP A 137 4.95 -21.56 16.09
N GLN A 138 4.31 -21.34 14.93
CA GLN A 138 3.50 -22.37 14.24
C GLN A 138 4.27 -23.10 13.16
N ILE A 139 5.48 -22.66 12.81
CA ILE A 139 6.26 -23.18 11.68
C ILE A 139 7.70 -23.51 12.10
N THR A 140 8.29 -24.46 11.43
CA THR A 140 9.68 -24.88 11.63
C THR A 140 10.67 -23.89 10.99
N PRO A 141 11.96 -23.91 11.39
CA PRO A 141 12.99 -23.09 10.75
C PRO A 141 13.13 -23.32 9.23
N ALA A 142 12.88 -24.54 8.77
CA ALA A 142 12.88 -24.86 7.34
C ALA A 142 11.72 -24.18 6.60
N GLU A 143 10.53 -24.15 7.23
CA GLU A 143 9.35 -23.48 6.67
C GLU A 143 9.47 -21.96 6.70
N VAL A 144 10.17 -21.38 7.69
CA VAL A 144 10.54 -19.95 7.68
C VAL A 144 11.39 -19.63 6.44
N GLY A 145 12.39 -20.47 6.14
CA GLY A 145 13.20 -20.34 4.93
C GLY A 145 12.36 -20.42 3.66
N ALA A 146 11.47 -21.40 3.57
CA ALA A 146 10.57 -21.57 2.44
C ALA A 146 9.61 -20.38 2.26
N LEU A 147 9.03 -19.86 3.35
CA LEU A 147 8.15 -18.69 3.33
C LEU A 147 8.88 -17.46 2.79
N ARG A 148 10.12 -17.23 3.25
CA ARG A 148 10.95 -16.12 2.75
C ARG A 148 11.21 -16.26 1.24
N GLU A 149 11.67 -17.43 0.79
CA GLU A 149 11.99 -17.67 -0.61
C GLU A 149 10.77 -17.50 -1.53
N ILE A 150 9.61 -18.04 -1.13
CA ILE A 150 8.36 -17.92 -1.90
C ILE A 150 7.95 -16.45 -1.98
N SER A 151 8.00 -15.73 -0.86
CA SER A 151 7.62 -14.32 -0.79
C SER A 151 8.53 -13.46 -1.66
N GLU A 152 9.85 -13.65 -1.60
CA GLU A 152 10.84 -12.94 -2.41
C GLU A 152 10.64 -13.19 -3.92
N LYS A 153 10.40 -14.44 -4.32
CA LYS A 153 10.15 -14.80 -5.73
C LYS A 153 8.89 -14.13 -6.28
N ILE A 154 7.80 -14.15 -5.50
CA ILE A 154 6.55 -13.51 -5.90
C ILE A 154 6.72 -11.99 -5.95
N PHE A 155 7.33 -11.39 -4.93
CA PHE A 155 7.58 -9.96 -4.84
C PHE A 155 8.44 -9.46 -6.01
N ALA A 156 9.53 -10.14 -6.33
CA ALA A 156 10.37 -9.82 -7.47
C ALA A 156 9.56 -9.80 -8.79
N ARG A 157 8.65 -10.74 -8.99
CA ARG A 157 7.79 -10.77 -10.18
C ARG A 157 6.79 -9.62 -10.23
N LEU A 158 6.26 -9.21 -9.08
CA LEU A 158 5.31 -8.11 -8.97
C LEU A 158 5.97 -6.74 -9.20
N THR A 159 7.25 -6.60 -8.87
CA THR A 159 8.00 -5.34 -8.96
C THR A 159 8.79 -5.19 -10.27
N THR A 160 9.07 -6.29 -10.99
CA THR A 160 9.80 -6.27 -12.26
C THR A 160 8.86 -6.52 -13.44
N GLY A 161 8.70 -5.53 -14.33
CA GLY A 161 8.15 -5.68 -15.67
C GLY A 161 6.63 -5.57 -15.80
N GLU A 162 6.01 -6.38 -16.65
CA GLU A 162 4.65 -6.25 -17.19
C GLU A 162 3.51 -6.03 -16.16
N CYS A 163 3.66 -6.52 -14.92
CA CYS A 163 2.66 -6.30 -13.86
C CYS A 163 2.67 -4.86 -13.35
N ALA A 164 3.80 -4.17 -13.33
CA ALA A 164 3.88 -2.76 -12.94
C ALA A 164 3.17 -1.85 -13.97
N ALA A 165 3.16 -2.23 -15.25
CA ALA A 165 2.48 -1.50 -16.31
C ALA A 165 0.94 -1.61 -16.22
N VAL A 166 0.41 -2.74 -15.72
CA VAL A 166 -1.04 -2.94 -15.54
C VAL A 166 -1.58 -2.07 -14.40
N VAL A 167 -0.80 -1.89 -13.34
CA VAL A 167 -1.19 -1.03 -12.19
C VAL A 167 -1.00 0.45 -12.52
N ALA A 168 0.03 0.82 -13.30
CA ALA A 168 0.28 2.20 -13.72
C ALA A 168 -0.71 2.68 -14.82
N GLY A 169 -1.34 1.77 -15.56
CA GLY A 169 -2.32 2.10 -16.60
C GLY A 169 -3.68 2.57 -16.07
N CYS A 170 -3.96 2.39 -14.78
CA CYS A 170 -5.20 2.91 -14.17
C CYS A 170 -5.15 4.40 -13.81
N ASP A 171 -3.94 5.01 -13.81
CA ASP A 171 -3.77 6.43 -13.46
C ASP A 171 -3.80 7.36 -14.68
N ALA A 172 -3.96 6.84 -15.93
CA ALA A 172 -3.82 7.61 -17.16
C ALA A 172 -5.14 8.13 -17.76
N ASP A 173 -6.30 7.70 -17.25
CA ASP A 173 -7.60 8.01 -17.87
C ASP A 173 -8.37 9.19 -17.24
N ASP A 174 -7.78 9.94 -16.30
CA ASP A 174 -8.40 11.14 -15.71
C ASP A 174 -7.95 12.48 -16.34
N ALA A 175 -7.34 12.46 -17.51
CA ALA A 175 -7.16 13.66 -18.31
C ALA A 175 -8.42 13.91 -19.16
N VAL A 176 -9.48 14.44 -18.53
CA VAL A 176 -10.61 15.02 -19.25
C VAL A 176 -10.10 16.23 -20.02
N GLU A 177 -9.98 16.08 -21.31
CA GLU A 177 -9.70 17.13 -22.28
C GLU A 177 -10.84 18.16 -22.22
N VAL A 178 -10.61 19.29 -21.54
CA VAL A 178 -11.54 20.42 -21.54
C VAL A 178 -11.43 21.09 -22.89
N VAL A 179 -12.36 20.78 -23.78
CA VAL A 179 -12.58 21.50 -25.04
C VAL A 179 -13.06 22.91 -24.72
N PRO A 180 -12.39 23.98 -25.18
CA PRO A 180 -12.88 25.34 -25.00
C PRO A 180 -14.16 25.52 -25.86
N GLN A 181 -15.25 25.79 -25.24
CA GLN A 181 -16.45 26.28 -25.93
C GLN A 181 -16.25 27.75 -26.32
N GLU A 182 -16.04 27.98 -27.60
CA GLU A 182 -16.14 29.31 -28.19
C GLU A 182 -17.59 29.82 -28.07
N GLY A 183 -17.82 30.68 -27.13
CA GLY A 183 -19.09 31.42 -26.96
C GLY A 183 -19.17 32.56 -27.94
N GLY A 184 -19.80 32.36 -29.08
CA GLY A 184 -20.25 33.46 -29.92
C GLY A 184 -21.47 34.12 -29.30
N CYS A 185 -21.37 35.43 -29.00
CA CYS A 185 -22.45 36.29 -28.66
C CYS A 185 -23.05 36.86 -29.96
N PRO A 186 -24.36 36.76 -30.25
CA PRO A 186 -24.96 37.59 -31.29
C PRO A 186 -25.42 38.92 -30.71
N GLU A 187 -24.95 40.01 -31.33
CA GLU A 187 -25.50 41.33 -31.20
C GLU A 187 -26.95 41.39 -31.79
N ALA A 188 -27.86 41.97 -31.05
CA ALA A 188 -28.91 42.83 -31.51
C ALA A 188 -29.61 43.51 -30.30
#